data_e46d0b423a0ba43068d183a94ea99a9d
#
_entry.id   e46d0b423a0ba43068d183a94ea99a9d
#
_cell.length_a   1.000
_cell.length_b   1.000
_cell.length_c   1.000
_cell.angle_alpha   90.00
_cell.angle_beta   90.00
_cell.angle_gamma   90.00
#
_symmetry.space_group_name_H-M   'P 1'
#
loop_
_entity.id
_entity.type
_entity.pdbx_description
1 polymer ?
#
loop_
_entity_poly.entity_id
_entity_poly.type
_entity_poly.pdbx_seq_one_letter_code
_entity_poly.pdbx_strand_id
1 'polypeptide(L)'
;MQNAFALLTAGLLLSFCYSSPASPLLAQTPLRPDPTTLAGLLQKHYDQVRDFAADFVHVYEGGALRMTATEKGTVQIKKPGKMRWHYDTPEEKLFVFDGRTMYAYFLDEAQVTVSPMPQGDEISAAVLLLTGRGNLVRDFRPEYVELPDLASDSYALRLEPIVPTPDYTSLTLVVDRSNLMLHRLISIDRQGGISTFRFSNLEENLGIADSHFLFTIPANVEIIRHEGVPQ
;
A
#
# COMPACT_ATOMS: atom_id res chain seq x y z
N MET A 1 84.46 2.87 65.69
CA MET A 1 85.01 3.28 64.39
C MET A 1 84.11 2.66 63.29
N GLN A 2 83.78 3.47 62.39
CA GLN A 2 83.04 3.22 61.12
C GLN A 2 81.51 3.04 61.14
N ASN A 3 80.97 4.14 60.75
CA ASN A 3 79.54 4.32 60.39
C ASN A 3 79.24 3.72 59.01
N ALA A 4 78.16 3.00 58.88
CA ALA A 4 77.59 2.63 57.59
C ALA A 4 76.22 3.28 57.40
N PHE A 5 76.17 4.20 56.48
CA PHE A 5 74.93 4.89 56.01
C PHE A 5 74.14 3.94 55.12
N ALA A 6 72.90 3.67 55.42
CA ALA A 6 71.98 3.00 54.55
C ALA A 6 71.11 4.02 53.81
N LEU A 7 71.23 4.08 52.47
CA LEU A 7 70.38 4.88 51.60
C LEU A 7 69.09 4.10 51.28
N LEU A 8 67.98 4.62 51.70
CA LEU A 8 66.65 4.16 51.26
C LEU A 8 66.30 4.87 49.95
N THR A 9 66.21 4.13 48.85
CA THR A 9 65.66 4.57 47.56
C THR A 9 64.18 4.23 47.51
N ALA A 10 63.32 5.26 47.61
CA ALA A 10 61.87 5.14 47.41
C ALA A 10 61.59 5.08 45.91
N GLY A 11 61.20 3.88 45.44
CA GLY A 11 60.72 3.69 44.06
C GLY A 11 59.25 4.13 43.91
N LEU A 12 59.04 5.20 43.14
CA LEU A 12 57.73 5.72 42.81
C LEU A 12 57.18 4.91 41.61
N LEU A 13 56.22 3.98 41.85
CA LEU A 13 55.48 3.25 40.79
C LEU A 13 54.41 4.15 40.24
N LEU A 14 54.65 4.75 39.07
CA LEU A 14 53.62 5.42 38.27
C LEU A 14 52.75 4.35 37.56
N SER A 15 51.51 4.13 38.08
CA SER A 15 50.50 3.36 37.40
C SER A 15 49.94 4.17 36.24
N PHE A 16 50.28 3.82 35.01
CA PHE A 16 49.68 4.34 33.78
C PHE A 16 48.35 3.64 33.60
N CYS A 17 47.21 4.31 33.90
CA CYS A 17 45.89 3.88 33.49
C CYS A 17 45.74 4.09 31.98
N TYR A 18 45.87 3.00 31.22
CA TYR A 18 45.50 2.98 29.81
C TYR A 18 43.97 3.04 29.72
N SER A 19 43.42 4.25 29.47
CA SER A 19 42.03 4.42 29.07
C SER A 19 41.93 3.96 27.61
N SER A 20 41.43 2.76 27.36
CA SER A 20 41.08 2.32 26.01
C SER A 20 39.93 3.20 25.49
N PRO A 21 40.10 3.83 24.31
CA PRO A 21 38.98 4.53 23.70
C PRO A 21 37.86 3.52 23.37
N ALA A 22 36.69 3.71 23.95
CA ALA A 22 35.51 2.95 23.58
C ALA A 22 35.22 3.24 22.10
N SER A 23 35.38 2.26 21.23
CA SER A 23 34.97 2.35 19.84
C SER A 23 33.47 2.68 19.79
N PRO A 24 33.05 3.70 19.04
CA PRO A 24 31.63 3.98 18.88
C PRO A 24 30.98 2.75 18.24
N LEU A 25 30.00 2.19 18.90
CA LEU A 25 29.13 1.15 18.34
C LEU A 25 28.40 1.81 17.16
N LEU A 26 28.87 1.57 15.94
CA LEU A 26 28.16 1.98 14.74
C LEU A 26 26.78 1.31 14.83
N ALA A 27 25.74 2.10 15.08
CA ALA A 27 24.37 1.65 14.98
C ALA A 27 24.19 1.08 13.57
N GLN A 28 24.13 -0.25 13.45
CA GLN A 28 23.83 -0.90 12.19
C GLN A 28 22.41 -0.47 11.82
N THR A 29 22.30 0.39 10.82
CA THR A 29 21.03 0.66 10.17
C THR A 29 20.44 -0.71 9.80
N PRO A 30 19.21 -1.03 10.24
CA PRO A 30 18.63 -2.33 9.93
C PRO A 30 18.67 -2.53 8.42
N LEU A 31 19.31 -3.64 8.02
CA LEU A 31 19.52 -3.96 6.62
C LEU A 31 18.16 -4.07 5.94
N ARG A 32 17.91 -3.23 4.94
CA ARG A 32 16.69 -3.25 4.11
C ARG A 32 16.56 -4.66 3.51
N PRO A 33 15.41 -5.36 3.66
CA PRO A 33 15.23 -6.66 3.04
C PRO A 33 15.37 -6.54 1.52
N ASP A 34 15.75 -7.61 0.81
CA ASP A 34 15.68 -7.57 -0.65
C ASP A 34 14.23 -7.45 -1.14
N PRO A 35 13.98 -6.95 -2.37
CA PRO A 35 12.62 -6.68 -2.85
C PRO A 35 11.71 -7.92 -2.86
N THR A 36 12.25 -9.09 -3.18
CA THR A 36 11.47 -10.35 -3.20
C THR A 36 11.09 -10.78 -1.80
N THR A 37 12.00 -10.64 -0.85
CA THR A 37 11.73 -10.89 0.57
C THR A 37 10.63 -9.95 1.08
N LEU A 38 10.71 -8.64 0.77
CA LEU A 38 9.66 -7.69 1.14
C LEU A 38 8.30 -8.05 0.50
N ALA A 39 8.28 -8.41 -0.78
CA ALA A 39 7.06 -8.88 -1.45
C ALA A 39 6.45 -10.09 -0.76
N GLY A 40 7.30 -11.04 -0.30
CA GLY A 40 6.85 -12.21 0.46
C GLY A 40 6.29 -11.86 1.84
N LEU A 41 6.90 -10.90 2.55
CA LEU A 41 6.38 -10.40 3.82
C LEU A 41 5.04 -9.69 3.64
N LEU A 42 4.91 -8.85 2.62
CA LEU A 42 3.65 -8.19 2.26
C LEU A 42 2.57 -9.20 1.89
N GLN A 43 2.89 -10.20 1.07
CA GLN A 43 1.94 -11.25 0.73
C GLN A 43 1.44 -11.95 1.99
N LYS A 44 2.35 -12.35 2.88
CA LYS A 44 1.98 -13.00 4.15
C LYS A 44 1.12 -12.12 5.05
N HIS A 45 1.43 -10.81 5.13
CA HIS A 45 0.63 -9.85 5.87
C HIS A 45 -0.78 -9.76 5.28
N TYR A 46 -0.88 -9.51 3.98
CA TYR A 46 -2.18 -9.40 3.29
C TYR A 46 -2.99 -10.69 3.30
N ASP A 47 -2.37 -11.87 3.32
CA ASP A 47 -3.09 -13.14 3.46
C ASP A 47 -3.84 -13.25 4.80
N GLN A 48 -3.37 -12.54 5.84
CA GLN A 48 -4.00 -12.50 7.16
C GLN A 48 -5.09 -11.42 7.28
N VAL A 49 -5.09 -10.42 6.41
CA VAL A 49 -6.13 -9.38 6.36
C VAL A 49 -7.39 -9.96 5.72
N ARG A 50 -8.48 -10.00 6.47
CA ARG A 50 -9.79 -10.48 6.01
C ARG A 50 -10.66 -9.37 5.45
N ASP A 51 -10.59 -8.22 6.08
CA ASP A 51 -11.27 -6.99 5.66
C ASP A 51 -10.48 -5.77 6.13
N PHE A 52 -10.70 -4.64 5.49
CA PHE A 52 -10.19 -3.35 5.94
C PHE A 52 -11.10 -2.20 5.52
N ALA A 53 -10.97 -1.08 6.21
CA ALA A 53 -11.58 0.19 5.87
C ALA A 53 -10.54 1.31 5.93
N ALA A 54 -10.68 2.32 5.08
CA ALA A 54 -9.82 3.49 5.06
C ALA A 54 -10.53 4.69 4.44
N ASP A 55 -10.06 5.89 4.76
CA ASP A 55 -10.28 7.07 3.93
C ASP A 55 -9.25 7.08 2.81
N PHE A 56 -9.60 7.64 1.66
CA PHE A 56 -8.65 7.78 0.57
C PHE A 56 -8.70 9.16 -0.08
N VAL A 57 -7.56 9.55 -0.65
CA VAL A 57 -7.42 10.60 -1.65
C VAL A 57 -6.87 9.95 -2.92
N HIS A 58 -7.62 10.04 -4.00
CA HIS A 58 -7.24 9.57 -5.32
C HIS A 58 -6.83 10.76 -6.18
N VAL A 59 -5.64 10.70 -6.74
CA VAL A 59 -5.15 11.67 -7.73
C VAL A 59 -4.88 10.92 -9.02
N TYR A 60 -5.55 11.34 -10.08
CA TYR A 60 -5.27 10.86 -11.43
C TYR A 60 -4.55 11.94 -12.23
N GLU A 61 -3.43 11.58 -12.84
CA GLU A 61 -2.65 12.43 -13.74
C GLU A 61 -2.65 11.76 -15.12
N GLY A 62 -3.49 12.28 -16.03
CA GLY A 62 -3.67 11.71 -17.36
C GLY A 62 -2.46 11.91 -18.27
N GLY A 63 -2.00 10.84 -18.92
CA GLY A 63 -0.80 10.84 -19.74
C GLY A 63 -0.86 11.80 -20.95
N ALA A 64 -1.70 11.52 -21.93
CA ALA A 64 -1.74 12.28 -23.19
C ALA A 64 -2.40 13.66 -23.07
N LEU A 65 -3.43 13.80 -22.24
CA LEU A 65 -4.21 15.04 -22.09
C LEU A 65 -3.74 15.90 -20.92
N ARG A 66 -2.81 15.45 -20.10
CA ARG A 66 -2.29 16.15 -18.91
C ARG A 66 -3.41 16.66 -17.97
N MET A 67 -4.51 15.93 -17.92
CA MET A 67 -5.59 16.24 -16.99
C MET A 67 -5.22 15.72 -15.60
N THR A 68 -5.48 16.54 -14.59
CA THR A 68 -5.35 16.12 -13.19
C THR A 68 -6.73 16.16 -12.56
N ALA A 69 -7.15 15.05 -11.97
CA ALA A 69 -8.36 14.95 -11.16
C ALA A 69 -7.98 14.54 -9.74
N THR A 70 -8.64 15.14 -8.76
CA THR A 70 -8.48 14.77 -7.35
C THR A 70 -9.82 14.44 -6.76
N GLU A 71 -9.95 13.25 -6.22
CA GLU A 71 -11.16 12.72 -5.63
C GLU A 71 -10.88 12.23 -4.21
N LYS A 72 -11.90 12.24 -3.36
CA LYS A 72 -11.78 11.75 -1.97
C LYS A 72 -12.98 10.89 -1.63
N GLY A 73 -12.79 10.04 -0.63
CA GLY A 73 -13.87 9.20 -0.16
C GLY A 73 -13.41 8.15 0.84
N THR A 74 -14.22 7.13 0.99
CA THR A 74 -13.99 5.99 1.87
C THR A 74 -13.99 4.68 1.10
N VAL A 75 -13.20 3.73 1.57
CA VAL A 75 -13.12 2.38 1.00
C VAL A 75 -13.33 1.33 2.07
N GLN A 76 -14.09 0.31 1.73
CA GLN A 76 -14.23 -0.91 2.51
C GLN A 76 -13.98 -2.11 1.60
N ILE A 77 -13.13 -3.02 2.02
CA ILE A 77 -12.82 -4.24 1.28
C ILE A 77 -12.96 -5.43 2.22
N LYS A 78 -13.56 -6.50 1.72
CA LYS A 78 -13.66 -7.77 2.43
C LYS A 78 -13.33 -8.92 1.49
N LYS A 79 -12.39 -9.74 1.90
CA LYS A 79 -12.02 -10.95 1.15
C LYS A 79 -13.02 -12.10 1.36
N PRO A 80 -13.24 -12.93 0.33
CA PRO A 80 -12.75 -12.75 -1.03
C PRO A 80 -13.64 -11.80 -1.86
N GLY A 81 -13.01 -10.83 -2.51
CA GLY A 81 -13.57 -10.11 -3.65
C GLY A 81 -14.74 -9.16 -3.41
N LYS A 82 -15.06 -8.77 -2.18
CA LYS A 82 -16.08 -7.75 -1.91
C LYS A 82 -15.44 -6.40 -1.69
N MET A 83 -16.05 -5.34 -2.22
CA MET A 83 -15.57 -3.98 -2.03
C MET A 83 -16.69 -2.95 -2.12
N ARG A 84 -16.47 -1.83 -1.45
CA ARG A 84 -17.32 -0.64 -1.51
C ARG A 84 -16.41 0.58 -1.51
N TRP A 85 -16.47 1.37 -2.58
CA TRP A 85 -15.80 2.65 -2.72
C TRP A 85 -16.85 3.72 -2.78
N HIS A 86 -16.81 4.65 -1.85
CA HIS A 86 -17.69 5.80 -1.82
C HIS A 86 -16.84 7.05 -2.03
N TYR A 87 -17.01 7.70 -3.16
CA TYR A 87 -16.40 8.97 -3.50
C TYR A 87 -17.33 10.08 -3.06
N ASP A 88 -16.81 11.01 -2.25
CA ASP A 88 -17.58 12.12 -1.69
C ASP A 88 -17.36 13.42 -2.49
N THR A 89 -16.21 13.56 -3.14
CA THR A 89 -15.83 14.79 -3.85
C THR A 89 -14.93 14.48 -5.05
N PRO A 90 -14.99 15.30 -6.15
CA PRO A 90 -15.88 16.42 -6.38
C PRO A 90 -17.32 16.00 -6.67
N GLU A 91 -17.53 14.79 -7.18
CA GLU A 91 -18.82 14.20 -7.53
C GLU A 91 -19.06 12.96 -6.69
N GLU A 92 -20.28 12.80 -6.18
CA GLU A 92 -20.61 11.63 -5.40
C GLU A 92 -20.82 10.40 -6.29
N LYS A 93 -19.99 9.38 -6.06
CA LYS A 93 -20.02 8.10 -6.80
C LYS A 93 -19.90 6.94 -5.85
N LEU A 94 -20.57 5.85 -6.15
CA LEU A 94 -20.53 4.66 -5.35
C LEU A 94 -20.24 3.44 -6.23
N PHE A 95 -19.14 2.74 -5.94
CA PHE A 95 -18.82 1.47 -6.57
C PHE A 95 -18.96 0.36 -5.53
N VAL A 96 -19.83 -0.60 -5.80
CA VAL A 96 -20.04 -1.76 -4.92
C VAL A 96 -19.83 -3.04 -5.73
N PHE A 97 -18.96 -3.91 -5.23
CA PHE A 97 -18.81 -5.26 -5.74
C PHE A 97 -19.18 -6.27 -4.65
N ASP A 98 -20.22 -7.05 -4.86
CA ASP A 98 -20.77 -8.00 -3.90
C ASP A 98 -20.09 -9.38 -3.92
N GLY A 99 -19.10 -9.55 -4.80
CA GLY A 99 -18.38 -10.80 -5.09
C GLY A 99 -18.81 -11.45 -6.41
N ARG A 100 -19.88 -10.94 -7.06
CA ARG A 100 -20.40 -11.40 -8.35
C ARG A 100 -20.68 -10.27 -9.32
N THR A 101 -21.34 -9.22 -8.83
CA THR A 101 -21.85 -8.12 -9.61
C THR A 101 -21.23 -6.82 -9.15
N MET A 102 -20.79 -6.02 -10.10
CA MET A 102 -20.35 -4.65 -9.90
C MET A 102 -21.50 -3.70 -10.16
N TYR A 103 -21.70 -2.79 -9.25
CA TYR A 103 -22.60 -1.67 -9.35
C TYR A 103 -21.75 -0.39 -9.32
N ALA A 104 -21.83 0.41 -10.38
CA ALA A 104 -21.29 1.77 -10.41
C ALA A 104 -22.45 2.74 -10.44
N TYR A 105 -22.66 3.48 -9.36
CA TYR A 105 -23.74 4.45 -9.23
C TYR A 105 -23.16 5.86 -9.25
N PHE A 106 -23.58 6.63 -10.25
CA PHE A 106 -23.29 8.04 -10.44
C PHE A 106 -24.53 8.83 -9.99
N LEU A 107 -24.42 9.42 -8.80
CA LEU A 107 -25.59 10.00 -8.13
C LEU A 107 -26.14 11.21 -8.88
N ASP A 108 -25.27 12.09 -9.35
CA ASP A 108 -25.66 13.32 -10.05
C ASP A 108 -26.33 13.03 -11.40
N GLU A 109 -25.95 11.94 -12.05
CA GLU A 109 -26.50 11.47 -13.30
C GLU A 109 -27.75 10.61 -13.11
N ALA A 110 -28.07 10.24 -11.86
CA ALA A 110 -29.10 9.26 -11.51
C ALA A 110 -28.96 7.96 -12.35
N GLN A 111 -27.73 7.47 -12.55
CA GLN A 111 -27.41 6.34 -13.40
C GLN A 111 -26.70 5.24 -12.62
N VAL A 112 -27.10 3.99 -12.85
CA VAL A 112 -26.44 2.80 -12.32
C VAL A 112 -25.98 1.91 -13.46
N THR A 113 -24.68 1.68 -13.55
CA THR A 113 -24.11 0.67 -14.42
C THR A 113 -23.98 -0.66 -13.65
N VAL A 114 -24.50 -1.73 -14.23
CA VAL A 114 -24.42 -3.09 -13.66
C VAL A 114 -23.63 -3.95 -14.60
N SER A 115 -22.52 -4.50 -14.11
CA SER A 115 -21.60 -5.35 -14.89
C SER A 115 -21.23 -6.59 -14.10
N PRO A 116 -20.81 -7.67 -14.76
CA PRO A 116 -20.03 -8.70 -14.10
C PRO A 116 -18.75 -8.04 -13.58
N MET A 117 -17.87 -8.78 -12.95
CA MET A 117 -16.60 -8.21 -12.49
C MET A 117 -15.99 -7.26 -13.53
N PRO A 118 -15.58 -6.05 -13.14
CA PRO A 118 -15.01 -5.08 -14.08
C PRO A 118 -13.86 -5.69 -14.87
N GLN A 119 -13.90 -5.47 -16.16
CA GLN A 119 -12.81 -5.76 -17.07
C GLN A 119 -12.39 -4.41 -17.63
N GLY A 120 -11.18 -3.95 -17.31
CA GLY A 120 -10.63 -2.70 -17.81
C GLY A 120 -10.46 -1.60 -16.77
N ASP A 121 -10.21 -0.40 -17.25
CA ASP A 121 -9.63 0.76 -16.55
C ASP A 121 -10.40 1.31 -15.33
N GLU A 122 -11.62 0.88 -15.07
CA GLU A 122 -12.48 1.46 -14.03
C GLU A 122 -12.12 1.00 -12.61
N ILE A 123 -11.46 -0.15 -12.48
CA ILE A 123 -10.93 -0.62 -11.20
C ILE A 123 -9.51 -1.07 -11.41
N SER A 124 -8.58 -0.26 -11.01
CA SER A 124 -7.17 -0.57 -11.17
C SER A 124 -6.85 -1.94 -10.56
N ALA A 125 -5.91 -2.64 -11.15
CA ALA A 125 -5.36 -3.91 -10.66
C ALA A 125 -4.90 -3.84 -9.19
N ALA A 126 -4.69 -2.67 -8.69
CA ALA A 126 -4.50 -2.33 -7.30
C ALA A 126 -5.65 -2.81 -6.44
N VAL A 127 -6.88 -2.60 -6.88
CA VAL A 127 -8.08 -3.09 -6.19
C VAL A 127 -8.16 -4.61 -6.25
N LEU A 128 -7.78 -5.22 -7.37
CA LEU A 128 -7.72 -6.68 -7.49
C LEU A 128 -6.74 -7.29 -6.49
N LEU A 129 -5.60 -6.64 -6.29
CA LEU A 129 -4.62 -7.04 -5.28
C LEU A 129 -5.20 -6.91 -3.87
N LEU A 130 -5.81 -5.77 -3.55
CA LEU A 130 -6.40 -5.51 -2.25
C LEU A 130 -7.57 -6.46 -1.94
N THR A 131 -8.30 -6.92 -2.96
CA THR A 131 -9.39 -7.89 -2.81
C THR A 131 -8.91 -9.35 -2.68
N GLY A 132 -7.60 -9.58 -2.63
CA GLY A 132 -7.00 -10.92 -2.48
C GLY A 132 -6.92 -11.71 -3.77
N ARG A 133 -7.02 -11.04 -4.92
CA ARG A 133 -6.84 -11.65 -6.25
C ARG A 133 -5.47 -11.29 -6.79
N GLY A 134 -4.56 -12.20 -6.75
CA GLY A 134 -3.17 -12.01 -7.18
C GLY A 134 -2.18 -12.46 -6.12
N ASN A 135 -0.94 -12.67 -6.53
CA ASN A 135 0.14 -13.06 -5.66
C ASN A 135 1.37 -12.20 -5.98
N LEU A 136 1.82 -11.42 -4.99
CA LEU A 136 2.91 -10.47 -5.15
C LEU A 136 4.24 -11.11 -5.59
N VAL A 137 4.47 -12.35 -5.17
CA VAL A 137 5.74 -13.06 -5.44
C VAL A 137 5.66 -13.82 -6.75
N ARG A 138 4.51 -14.44 -7.04
CA ARG A 138 4.33 -15.26 -8.24
C ARG A 138 4.12 -14.41 -9.49
N ASP A 139 3.33 -13.34 -9.37
CA ASP A 139 2.77 -12.65 -10.53
C ASP A 139 3.58 -11.40 -10.91
N PHE A 140 4.50 -10.94 -10.04
CA PHE A 140 5.23 -9.69 -10.21
C PHE A 140 6.74 -9.84 -10.05
N ARG A 141 7.48 -8.92 -10.69
CA ARG A 141 8.91 -8.64 -10.42
C ARG A 141 8.99 -7.44 -9.49
N PRO A 142 9.34 -7.64 -8.21
CA PRO A 142 9.45 -6.55 -7.25
C PRO A 142 10.79 -5.83 -7.37
N GLU A 143 10.78 -4.51 -7.28
CA GLU A 143 11.97 -3.68 -7.13
C GLU A 143 11.69 -2.49 -6.22
N TYR A 144 12.72 -1.97 -5.56
CA TYR A 144 12.59 -0.74 -4.82
C TYR A 144 12.63 0.46 -5.75
N VAL A 145 11.82 1.48 -5.44
CA VAL A 145 11.86 2.77 -6.12
C VAL A 145 12.03 3.89 -5.10
N GLU A 146 12.71 4.94 -5.53
CA GLU A 146 12.79 6.18 -4.76
C GLU A 146 11.66 7.10 -5.20
N LEU A 147 10.93 7.63 -4.22
CA LEU A 147 9.89 8.63 -4.44
C LEU A 147 10.32 9.92 -3.75
N PRO A 148 10.13 11.10 -4.39
CA PRO A 148 10.60 12.37 -3.83
C PRO A 148 10.03 12.68 -2.43
N ASP A 149 8.85 12.18 -2.14
CA ASP A 149 8.09 12.39 -0.90
C ASP A 149 7.97 11.10 -0.05
N LEU A 150 8.89 10.14 -0.23
CA LEU A 150 8.90 8.92 0.55
C LEU A 150 9.31 9.19 1.99
N ALA A 151 8.44 8.86 2.94
CA ALA A 151 8.76 8.97 4.36
C ALA A 151 9.90 7.99 4.75
N SER A 152 10.74 8.39 5.70
CA SER A 152 11.92 7.61 6.11
C SER A 152 11.59 6.26 6.75
N ASP A 153 10.37 6.11 7.26
CA ASP A 153 9.81 4.91 7.88
C ASP A 153 9.00 4.05 6.90
N SER A 154 9.06 4.35 5.60
CA SER A 154 8.31 3.65 4.57
C SER A 154 9.23 2.92 3.58
N TYR A 155 8.69 1.86 2.98
CA TYR A 155 9.24 1.23 1.78
C TYR A 155 8.36 1.60 0.58
N ALA A 156 8.97 1.85 -0.57
CA ALA A 156 8.27 1.93 -1.85
C ALA A 156 8.72 0.74 -2.73
N LEU A 157 7.80 -0.18 -2.97
CA LEU A 157 8.03 -1.40 -3.75
C LEU A 157 7.25 -1.33 -5.06
N ARG A 158 7.95 -1.22 -6.18
CA ARG A 158 7.39 -1.33 -7.51
C ARG A 158 7.24 -2.79 -7.89
N LEU A 159 6.13 -3.10 -8.51
CA LEU A 159 5.69 -4.42 -8.93
C LEU A 159 5.39 -4.36 -10.44
N GLU A 160 6.25 -4.97 -11.25
CA GLU A 160 6.00 -5.14 -12.68
C GLU A 160 5.35 -6.50 -12.91
N PRO A 161 4.22 -6.58 -13.62
CA PRO A 161 3.59 -7.86 -13.90
C PRO A 161 4.48 -8.72 -14.80
N ILE A 162 4.68 -9.99 -14.42
CA ILE A 162 5.45 -10.97 -15.24
C ILE A 162 4.72 -11.24 -16.56
N VAL A 163 3.40 -11.36 -16.49
CA VAL A 163 2.54 -11.47 -17.68
C VAL A 163 1.90 -10.10 -17.90
N PRO A 164 2.15 -9.46 -19.05
CA PRO A 164 1.56 -8.16 -19.34
C PRO A 164 0.03 -8.18 -19.25
N THR A 165 -0.55 -7.17 -18.58
CA THR A 165 -2.00 -6.96 -18.47
C THR A 165 -2.42 -5.74 -19.29
N PRO A 166 -3.67 -5.67 -19.79
CA PRO A 166 -4.17 -4.48 -20.47
C PRO A 166 -4.30 -3.28 -19.52
N ASP A 167 -4.47 -3.50 -18.21
CA ASP A 167 -4.95 -2.51 -17.27
C ASP A 167 -3.85 -1.59 -16.75
N TYR A 168 -2.59 -2.08 -16.64
CA TYR A 168 -1.47 -1.31 -16.09
C TYR A 168 -0.12 -1.85 -16.54
N THR A 169 0.91 -1.02 -16.43
CA THR A 169 2.31 -1.39 -16.67
C THR A 169 3.07 -1.67 -15.39
N SER A 170 2.72 -1.00 -14.31
CA SER A 170 3.31 -1.23 -12.98
C SER A 170 2.41 -0.76 -11.85
N LEU A 171 2.60 -1.36 -10.68
CA LEU A 171 2.03 -0.93 -9.42
C LEU A 171 3.16 -0.54 -8.47
N THR A 172 2.95 0.47 -7.62
CA THR A 172 3.89 0.77 -6.53
C THR A 172 3.13 0.78 -5.22
N LEU A 173 3.57 -0.05 -4.28
CA LEU A 173 3.07 -0.09 -2.91
C LEU A 173 3.99 0.74 -2.02
N VAL A 174 3.46 1.73 -1.32
CA VAL A 174 4.17 2.43 -0.24
C VAL A 174 3.61 1.94 1.07
N VAL A 175 4.46 1.31 1.87
CA VAL A 175 4.05 0.63 3.10
C VAL A 175 4.94 1.05 4.27
N ASP A 176 4.38 1.05 5.47
CA ASP A 176 5.12 1.25 6.71
C ASP A 176 6.13 0.11 6.94
N ARG A 177 7.33 0.46 7.41
CA ARG A 177 8.41 -0.52 7.66
C ARG A 177 8.14 -1.43 8.85
N SER A 178 7.38 -0.95 9.83
CA SER A 178 7.20 -1.64 11.10
C SER A 178 6.04 -2.65 11.07
N ASN A 179 4.94 -2.29 10.39
CA ASN A 179 3.71 -3.06 10.39
C ASN A 179 3.21 -3.47 9.00
N LEU A 180 3.88 -3.03 7.92
CA LEU A 180 3.55 -3.32 6.52
C LEU A 180 2.19 -2.77 6.05
N MET A 181 1.57 -1.86 6.80
CA MET A 181 0.32 -1.21 6.42
C MET A 181 0.51 -0.36 5.16
N LEU A 182 -0.47 -0.40 4.28
CA LEU A 182 -0.46 0.34 3.02
C LEU A 182 -0.81 1.81 3.25
N HIS A 183 0.10 2.70 2.86
CA HIS A 183 -0.14 4.15 2.89
C HIS A 183 -0.49 4.71 1.52
N ARG A 184 0.10 4.12 0.46
CA ARG A 184 -0.10 4.61 -0.90
C ARG A 184 -0.03 3.46 -1.89
N LEU A 185 -0.85 3.60 -2.92
CA LEU A 185 -0.88 2.71 -4.06
C LEU A 185 -0.82 3.57 -5.31
N ILE A 186 0.16 3.32 -6.17
CA ILE A 186 0.33 4.02 -7.44
C ILE A 186 0.21 2.99 -8.54
N SER A 187 -0.62 3.25 -9.54
CA SER A 187 -0.68 2.46 -10.76
C SER A 187 -0.33 3.34 -11.96
N ILE A 188 0.38 2.78 -12.93
CA ILE A 188 0.70 3.42 -14.19
C ILE A 188 0.00 2.63 -15.28
N ASP A 189 -0.90 3.27 -16.01
CA ASP A 189 -1.59 2.65 -17.14
C ASP A 189 -0.70 2.58 -18.39
N ARG A 190 -1.21 1.97 -19.46
CA ARG A 190 -0.46 1.82 -20.72
C ARG A 190 -0.30 3.12 -21.51
N GLN A 191 -1.13 4.10 -21.24
CA GLN A 191 -1.09 5.44 -21.86
C GLN A 191 -0.19 6.40 -21.09
N GLY A 192 0.41 5.93 -19.97
CA GLY A 192 1.26 6.72 -19.10
C GLY A 192 0.46 7.58 -18.11
N GLY A 193 -0.83 7.32 -17.93
CA GLY A 193 -1.64 7.90 -16.87
C GLY A 193 -1.21 7.31 -15.52
N ILE A 194 -1.17 8.17 -14.49
CA ILE A 194 -0.76 7.80 -13.13
C ILE A 194 -1.95 7.96 -12.19
N SER A 195 -2.34 6.87 -11.56
CA SER A 195 -3.39 6.84 -10.54
C SER A 195 -2.76 6.62 -9.18
N THR A 196 -2.90 7.59 -8.28
CA THR A 196 -2.32 7.54 -6.92
C THR A 196 -3.42 7.56 -5.87
N PHE A 197 -3.55 6.48 -5.12
CA PHE A 197 -4.38 6.40 -3.93
C PHE A 197 -3.51 6.59 -2.69
N ARG A 198 -3.86 7.55 -1.84
CA ARG A 198 -3.29 7.74 -0.50
C ARG A 198 -4.33 7.35 0.52
N PHE A 199 -3.98 6.42 1.39
CA PHE A 199 -4.88 5.92 2.44
C PHE A 199 -4.55 6.58 3.77
N SER A 200 -5.58 6.88 4.54
CA SER A 200 -5.50 7.35 5.92
C SER A 200 -6.57 6.64 6.77
N ASN A 201 -6.37 6.64 8.08
CA ASN A 201 -7.29 5.96 9.01
C ASN A 201 -7.55 4.49 8.61
N LEU A 202 -6.53 3.81 8.07
CA LEU A 202 -6.64 2.43 7.64
C LEU A 202 -6.68 1.51 8.86
N GLU A 203 -7.74 0.72 8.92
CA GLU A 203 -7.96 -0.30 9.96
C GLU A 203 -8.23 -1.65 9.32
N GLU A 204 -7.59 -2.71 9.84
CA GLU A 204 -7.67 -4.07 9.31
C GLU A 204 -8.41 -5.01 10.26
N ASN A 205 -9.05 -6.03 9.72
CA ASN A 205 -9.73 -7.10 10.47
C ASN A 205 -10.87 -6.61 11.40
N LEU A 206 -11.64 -5.65 10.92
CA LEU A 206 -12.78 -5.04 11.63
C LEU A 206 -13.98 -5.98 11.77
N GLY A 207 -14.05 -7.05 10.97
CA GLY A 207 -15.22 -7.95 10.94
C GLY A 207 -16.40 -7.32 10.21
N ILE A 208 -16.14 -6.59 9.12
CA ILE A 208 -17.18 -5.89 8.34
C ILE A 208 -18.26 -6.88 7.91
N ALA A 209 -19.52 -6.55 8.20
CA ALA A 209 -20.66 -7.40 7.83
C ALA A 209 -20.88 -7.45 6.32
N ASP A 210 -21.30 -8.60 5.79
CA ASP A 210 -21.56 -8.80 4.36
C ASP A 210 -22.61 -7.84 3.81
N SER A 211 -23.53 -7.38 4.65
CA SER A 211 -24.57 -6.41 4.28
C SER A 211 -24.00 -5.07 3.80
N HIS A 212 -22.79 -4.68 4.19
CA HIS A 212 -22.15 -3.46 3.71
C HIS A 212 -21.82 -3.51 2.20
N PHE A 213 -21.74 -4.72 1.65
CA PHE A 213 -21.41 -4.95 0.24
C PHE A 213 -22.65 -5.28 -0.62
N LEU A 214 -23.84 -5.12 -0.06
CA LEU A 214 -25.08 -5.21 -0.82
C LEU A 214 -25.43 -3.84 -1.35
N PHE A 215 -25.91 -3.81 -2.60
CA PHE A 215 -26.40 -2.58 -3.22
C PHE A 215 -27.84 -2.79 -3.69
N THR A 216 -28.72 -1.90 -3.25
CA THR A 216 -30.10 -1.85 -3.74
C THR A 216 -30.20 -0.70 -4.73
N ILE A 217 -30.52 -1.00 -5.96
CA ILE A 217 -30.68 0.01 -7.01
C ILE A 217 -31.80 0.96 -6.61
N PRO A 218 -31.55 2.28 -6.53
CA PRO A 218 -32.57 3.25 -6.18
C PRO A 218 -33.71 3.28 -7.23
N ALA A 219 -34.86 3.76 -6.81
CA ALA A 219 -35.96 4.04 -7.74
C ALA A 219 -35.61 5.26 -8.62
N ASN A 220 -36.14 5.29 -9.85
CA ASN A 220 -36.01 6.42 -10.79
C ASN A 220 -34.56 6.72 -11.24
N VAL A 221 -33.72 5.69 -11.36
CA VAL A 221 -32.38 5.77 -11.97
C VAL A 221 -32.39 5.08 -13.32
N GLU A 222 -31.55 5.56 -14.24
CA GLU A 222 -31.24 4.84 -15.46
C GLU A 222 -30.36 3.62 -15.15
N ILE A 223 -30.69 2.46 -15.72
CA ILE A 223 -29.92 1.23 -15.49
C ILE A 223 -29.27 0.79 -16.79
N ILE A 224 -27.94 0.84 -16.84
CA ILE A 224 -27.15 0.30 -17.93
C ILE A 224 -26.63 -1.09 -17.52
N ARG A 225 -26.95 -2.11 -18.29
CA ARG A 225 -26.49 -3.49 -18.03
C ARG A 225 -25.52 -3.93 -19.10
N HIS A 226 -24.35 -4.40 -18.68
CA HIS A 226 -23.40 -5.07 -19.57
C HIS A 226 -23.72 -6.57 -19.66
N GLU A 227 -23.39 -7.18 -20.81
CA GLU A 227 -23.62 -8.61 -21.05
C GLU A 227 -22.90 -9.49 -20.01
N GLY A 228 -23.54 -10.59 -19.59
CA GLY A 228 -23.00 -11.54 -18.62
C GLY A 228 -23.48 -11.34 -17.18
N VAL A 229 -24.31 -10.33 -16.90
CA VAL A 229 -24.94 -10.17 -15.57
C VAL A 229 -26.14 -11.12 -15.50
N PRO A 230 -26.27 -11.96 -14.44
CA PRO A 230 -27.49 -12.72 -14.18
C PRO A 230 -28.69 -11.76 -14.00
N GLN A 231 -29.85 -12.13 -14.54
CA GLN A 231 -31.10 -11.38 -14.36
C GLN A 231 -31.62 -11.53 -12.94
#